data_806cb05b24845118d227649ed560376e
#
_entry.id   806cb05b24845118d227649ed560376e
#
_cell.length_a   1.000
_cell.length_b   1.000
_cell.length_c   1.000
_cell.angle_alpha   90.00
_cell.angle_beta   90.00
_cell.angle_gamma   90.00
#
_symmetry.space_group_name_H-M   'P 1'
#
loop_
_entity.id
_entity.type
_entity.pdbx_description
1 polymer ?
#
loop_
_entity_poly.entity_id
_entity_poly.type
_entity_poly.pdbx_seq_one_letter_code
_entity_poly.pdbx_strand_id
1 'polypeptide(L)'
;MTSKIRVEEIVDLIDFLCICGFPEEFETMGRLIVDKLSYVSDFSMDNGKAKEWSGAILYLIAKESGLFKMSEVRKNDEMCISEEKMAKLIIRVKYDIMKYNADKIRKALPKNFKCYVKLKNNAAYEIMSNFSTNVKSAKDITNIDDICEYFYDFPLQVLEAIEDYINQQFRKVTIQNRKYLLEEARNKIPD
;
A
#
# COMPACT_ATOMS: atom_id res chain seq x y z
N MET A 1 -23.09 0.51 -0.42
CA MET A 1 -22.17 0.67 -1.57
C MET A 1 -21.09 1.66 -1.19
N THR A 2 -19.86 1.45 -1.62
CA THR A 2 -18.75 2.39 -1.40
C THR A 2 -18.88 3.62 -2.30
N SER A 3 -18.58 4.81 -1.79
CA SER A 3 -18.59 6.03 -2.59
C SER A 3 -17.50 5.99 -3.68
N LYS A 4 -17.75 6.67 -4.81
CA LYS A 4 -16.79 6.70 -5.94
C LYS A 4 -15.45 7.29 -5.52
N ILE A 5 -15.47 8.38 -4.73
CA ILE A 5 -14.26 9.03 -4.21
C ILE A 5 -13.43 8.04 -3.38
N ARG A 6 -14.08 7.27 -2.51
CA ARG A 6 -13.39 6.28 -1.68
C ARG A 6 -12.79 5.14 -2.51
N VAL A 7 -13.47 4.72 -3.58
CA VAL A 7 -12.94 3.72 -4.51
C VAL A 7 -11.65 4.23 -5.16
N GLU A 8 -11.65 5.47 -5.65
CA GLU A 8 -10.49 6.12 -6.25
C GLU A 8 -9.33 6.22 -5.26
N GLU A 9 -9.56 6.73 -4.04
CA GLU A 9 -8.54 6.79 -2.99
C GLU A 9 -7.88 5.42 -2.68
N ILE A 10 -8.68 4.35 -2.65
CA ILE A 10 -8.16 3.01 -2.36
C ILE A 10 -7.34 2.49 -3.53
N VAL A 11 -7.78 2.71 -4.78
CA VAL A 11 -7.05 2.30 -5.99
C VAL A 11 -5.72 3.02 -6.06
N ASP A 12 -5.70 4.35 -5.89
CA ASP A 12 -4.48 5.16 -5.92
C ASP A 12 -3.45 4.67 -4.88
N LEU A 13 -3.90 4.30 -3.69
CA LEU A 13 -3.02 3.75 -2.65
C LEU A 13 -2.50 2.35 -2.98
N ILE A 14 -3.30 1.51 -3.65
CA ILE A 14 -2.84 0.20 -4.14
C ILE A 14 -1.74 0.40 -5.18
N ASP A 15 -1.98 1.28 -6.15
CA ASP A 15 -1.03 1.59 -7.22
C ASP A 15 0.29 2.11 -6.64
N PHE A 16 0.21 3.07 -5.73
CA PHE A 16 1.38 3.58 -5.02
C PHE A 16 2.18 2.48 -4.33
N LEU A 17 1.52 1.62 -3.54
CA LEU A 17 2.20 0.55 -2.83
C LEU A 17 2.82 -0.47 -3.79
N CYS A 18 2.20 -0.70 -4.96
CA CYS A 18 2.75 -1.57 -5.99
C CYS A 18 3.98 -0.94 -6.65
N ILE A 19 3.95 0.34 -6.99
CA ILE A 19 5.13 1.06 -7.50
C ILE A 19 6.27 1.03 -6.46
N CYS A 20 5.95 1.17 -5.16
CA CYS A 20 6.96 1.12 -4.10
C CYS A 20 7.60 -0.25 -3.90
N GLY A 21 6.98 -1.34 -4.34
CA GLY A 21 7.64 -2.62 -4.14
C GLY A 21 6.82 -3.89 -4.32
N PHE A 22 5.50 -3.84 -4.42
CA PHE A 22 4.74 -5.04 -4.76
C PHE A 22 4.82 -5.34 -6.26
N PRO A 23 4.69 -6.63 -6.68
CA PRO A 23 4.61 -6.99 -8.09
C PRO A 23 3.38 -6.36 -8.78
N GLU A 24 3.49 -6.06 -10.07
CA GLU A 24 2.42 -5.50 -10.92
C GLU A 24 1.13 -6.34 -10.87
N GLU A 25 1.27 -7.65 -10.70
CA GLU A 25 0.12 -8.53 -10.58
C GLU A 25 -0.74 -8.23 -9.34
N PHE A 26 -0.15 -7.65 -8.28
CA PHE A 26 -0.88 -7.19 -7.10
C PHE A 26 -1.74 -5.97 -7.40
N GLU A 27 -1.24 -5.03 -8.22
CA GLU A 27 -2.01 -3.88 -8.68
C GLU A 27 -3.23 -4.32 -9.47
N THR A 28 -3.03 -5.13 -10.51
CA THR A 28 -4.09 -5.65 -11.35
C THR A 28 -5.15 -6.40 -10.53
N MET A 29 -4.73 -7.27 -9.63
CA MET A 29 -5.65 -8.02 -8.76
C MET A 29 -6.34 -7.10 -7.74
N GLY A 30 -5.62 -6.14 -7.19
CA GLY A 30 -6.16 -5.16 -6.24
C GLY A 30 -7.27 -4.32 -6.86
N ARG A 31 -7.04 -3.77 -8.04
CA ARG A 31 -8.05 -3.03 -8.83
C ARG A 31 -9.28 -3.89 -9.12
N LEU A 32 -9.07 -5.16 -9.50
CA LEU A 32 -10.17 -6.10 -9.76
C LEU A 32 -11.00 -6.38 -8.50
N ILE A 33 -10.37 -6.52 -7.33
CA ILE A 33 -11.07 -6.70 -6.05
C ILE A 33 -11.90 -5.46 -5.73
N VAL A 34 -11.33 -4.25 -5.86
CA VAL A 34 -12.04 -3.00 -5.60
C VAL A 34 -13.25 -2.86 -6.53
N ASP A 35 -13.07 -3.14 -7.82
CA ASP A 35 -14.15 -3.13 -8.80
C ASP A 35 -15.29 -4.08 -8.38
N LYS A 36 -14.98 -5.33 -8.07
CA LYS A 36 -15.99 -6.31 -7.62
C LYS A 36 -16.74 -5.87 -6.37
N LEU A 37 -16.02 -5.31 -5.39
CA LEU A 37 -16.62 -4.84 -4.14
C LEU A 37 -17.52 -3.61 -4.32
N SER A 38 -17.24 -2.78 -5.32
CA SER A 38 -18.03 -1.57 -5.61
C SER A 38 -19.47 -1.90 -6.02
N TYR A 39 -19.71 -3.10 -6.57
CA TYR A 39 -21.05 -3.59 -6.95
C TYR A 39 -21.76 -4.37 -5.86
N VAL A 40 -21.13 -4.62 -4.71
CA VAL A 40 -21.78 -5.36 -3.61
C VAL A 40 -22.65 -4.40 -2.78
N SER A 41 -23.99 -4.58 -2.82
CA SER A 41 -24.95 -3.67 -2.21
C SER A 41 -24.77 -3.48 -0.71
N ASP A 42 -24.44 -4.56 -0.01
CA ASP A 42 -24.38 -4.62 1.46
C ASP A 42 -22.94 -4.46 1.99
N PHE A 43 -22.00 -4.01 1.12
CA PHE A 43 -20.62 -3.79 1.47
C PHE A 43 -20.21 -2.34 1.20
N SER A 44 -19.50 -1.73 2.16
CA SER A 44 -18.94 -0.40 2.01
C SER A 44 -17.57 -0.28 2.66
N MET A 45 -16.66 0.39 1.95
CA MET A 45 -15.32 0.77 2.40
C MET A 45 -15.25 2.24 2.86
N ASP A 46 -16.39 2.94 2.99
CA ASP A 46 -16.40 4.35 3.41
C ASP A 46 -16.01 4.55 4.87
N ASN A 47 -16.19 3.51 5.70
CA ASN A 47 -15.78 3.55 7.10
C ASN A 47 -14.30 3.24 7.26
N GLY A 48 -13.61 4.01 8.09
CA GLY A 48 -12.17 3.88 8.32
C GLY A 48 -11.33 4.64 7.28
N LYS A 49 -10.04 4.41 7.28
CA LYS A 49 -9.10 5.08 6.37
C LYS A 49 -8.93 4.29 5.08
N ALA A 50 -8.77 4.99 3.95
CA ALA A 50 -8.51 4.33 2.66
C ALA A 50 -7.29 3.38 2.72
N LYS A 51 -6.22 3.77 3.39
CA LYS A 51 -5.02 2.94 3.58
C LYS A 51 -5.27 1.63 4.34
N GLU A 52 -6.28 1.58 5.19
CA GLU A 52 -6.64 0.34 5.91
C GLU A 52 -7.30 -0.66 4.98
N TRP A 53 -8.08 -0.16 4.01
CA TRP A 53 -8.73 -0.97 2.99
C TRP A 53 -7.74 -1.41 1.90
N SER A 54 -6.92 -0.49 1.38
CA SER A 54 -5.87 -0.84 0.40
C SER A 54 -4.90 -1.87 0.98
N GLY A 55 -4.48 -1.68 2.23
CA GLY A 55 -3.64 -2.63 2.94
C GLY A 55 -4.30 -3.99 3.13
N ALA A 56 -5.58 -4.02 3.46
CA ALA A 56 -6.34 -5.26 3.62
C ALA A 56 -6.48 -6.03 2.30
N ILE A 57 -6.64 -5.33 1.18
CA ILE A 57 -6.70 -5.92 -0.17
C ILE A 57 -5.35 -6.55 -0.51
N LEU A 58 -4.25 -5.81 -0.38
CA LEU A 58 -2.90 -6.33 -0.66
C LEU A 58 -2.52 -7.48 0.27
N TYR A 59 -2.90 -7.41 1.55
CA TYR A 59 -2.72 -8.49 2.50
C TYR A 59 -3.49 -9.76 2.08
N LEU A 60 -4.75 -9.61 1.64
CA LEU A 60 -5.56 -10.73 1.17
C LEU A 60 -4.91 -11.41 -0.04
N ILE A 61 -4.44 -10.62 -1.01
CA ILE A 61 -3.71 -11.12 -2.19
C ILE A 61 -2.45 -11.85 -1.76
N ALA A 62 -1.63 -11.25 -0.89
CA ALA A 62 -0.38 -11.84 -0.39
C ALA A 62 -0.62 -13.18 0.31
N LYS A 63 -1.64 -13.24 1.15
CA LYS A 63 -2.03 -14.43 1.90
C LYS A 63 -2.51 -15.56 1.00
N GLU A 64 -3.43 -15.28 0.09
CA GLU A 64 -3.95 -16.28 -0.86
C GLU A 64 -2.92 -16.71 -1.90
N SER A 65 -1.96 -15.84 -2.23
CA SER A 65 -0.82 -16.16 -3.08
C SER A 65 0.28 -16.98 -2.38
N GLY A 66 0.17 -17.20 -1.06
CA GLY A 66 1.15 -17.98 -0.30
C GLY A 66 2.45 -17.22 0.03
N LEU A 67 2.48 -15.89 -0.09
CA LEU A 67 3.68 -15.07 0.17
C LEU A 67 4.28 -15.34 1.55
N PHE A 68 3.46 -15.41 2.58
CA PHE A 68 3.92 -15.62 3.96
C PHE A 68 4.46 -17.03 4.18
N LYS A 69 3.89 -18.04 3.52
CA LYS A 69 4.40 -19.42 3.57
C LYS A 69 5.76 -19.56 2.91
N MET A 70 5.99 -18.84 1.80
CA MET A 70 7.31 -18.81 1.15
C MET A 70 8.39 -18.24 2.07
N SER A 71 8.02 -17.27 2.89
CA SER A 71 8.92 -16.67 3.89
C SER A 71 9.22 -17.60 5.07
N GLU A 72 8.28 -18.46 5.48
CA GLU A 72 8.48 -19.39 6.62
C GLU A 72 9.60 -20.41 6.39
N VAL A 73 9.86 -20.76 5.14
CA VAL A 73 10.95 -21.69 4.77
C VAL A 73 12.34 -21.08 5.05
N ARG A 74 12.44 -19.76 5.19
CA ARG A 74 13.69 -19.01 5.42
C ARG A 74 13.67 -18.25 6.76
N LYS A 75 13.23 -18.90 7.82
CA LYS A 75 12.98 -18.30 9.16
C LYS A 75 14.12 -17.48 9.77
N ASN A 76 15.35 -17.64 9.32
CA ASN A 76 16.52 -16.92 9.83
C ASN A 76 16.96 -15.73 8.97
N ASP A 77 16.17 -15.36 7.96
CA ASP A 77 16.50 -14.27 7.04
C ASP A 77 15.77 -12.99 7.49
N GLU A 78 16.52 -11.91 7.72
CA GLU A 78 15.97 -10.58 8.03
C GLU A 78 14.99 -10.08 6.95
N MET A 79 15.10 -10.63 5.74
CA MET A 79 14.25 -10.35 4.59
C MET A 79 12.95 -11.16 4.56
N CYS A 80 12.65 -11.97 5.58
CA CYS A 80 11.36 -12.65 5.70
C CYS A 80 10.21 -11.66 5.91
N ILE A 81 9.14 -11.81 5.11
CA ILE A 81 7.90 -11.05 5.29
C ILE A 81 6.93 -11.88 6.12
N SER A 82 6.65 -11.45 7.36
CA SER A 82 5.49 -11.94 8.12
C SER A 82 4.28 -11.04 7.90
N GLU A 83 3.10 -11.56 8.22
CA GLU A 83 1.85 -10.77 8.17
C GLU A 83 1.98 -9.46 8.98
N GLU A 84 2.57 -9.53 10.18
CA GLU A 84 2.79 -8.37 11.04
C GLU A 84 3.84 -7.40 10.47
N LYS A 85 4.93 -7.91 9.89
CA LYS A 85 5.92 -7.06 9.21
C LYS A 85 5.29 -6.33 8.04
N MET A 86 4.48 -7.00 7.23
CA MET A 86 3.76 -6.35 6.14
C MET A 86 2.87 -5.22 6.64
N ALA A 87 2.06 -5.47 7.67
CA ALA A 87 1.19 -4.45 8.24
C ALA A 87 1.99 -3.26 8.80
N LYS A 88 3.04 -3.53 9.58
CA LYS A 88 3.78 -2.51 10.33
C LYS A 88 4.79 -1.74 9.49
N LEU A 89 5.55 -2.41 8.63
CA LEU A 89 6.69 -1.82 7.93
C LEU A 89 6.35 -1.37 6.52
N ILE A 90 5.45 -2.07 5.82
CA ILE A 90 5.11 -1.80 4.43
C ILE A 90 3.86 -0.93 4.35
N ILE A 91 2.74 -1.43 4.86
CA ILE A 91 1.43 -0.76 4.74
C ILE A 91 1.21 0.29 5.83
N ARG A 92 1.84 0.11 7.01
CA ARG A 92 1.78 1.02 8.17
C ARG A 92 0.37 1.23 8.70
N VAL A 93 -0.30 0.12 8.89
CA VAL A 93 -1.60 0.02 9.57
C VAL A 93 -1.49 -0.97 10.73
N LYS A 94 -2.46 -0.91 11.65
CA LYS A 94 -2.55 -1.93 12.71
C LYS A 94 -2.91 -3.28 12.10
N TYR A 95 -2.16 -4.30 12.46
CA TYR A 95 -2.34 -5.66 11.93
C TYR A 95 -3.78 -6.18 12.10
N ASP A 96 -4.35 -6.00 13.29
CA ASP A 96 -5.71 -6.46 13.58
C ASP A 96 -6.76 -5.77 12.71
N ILE A 97 -6.60 -4.47 12.41
CA ILE A 97 -7.50 -3.72 11.52
C ILE A 97 -7.37 -4.23 10.09
N MET A 98 -6.14 -4.42 9.62
CA MET A 98 -5.87 -4.95 8.29
C MET A 98 -6.49 -6.32 8.11
N LYS A 99 -6.26 -7.22 9.05
CA LYS A 99 -6.80 -8.58 9.05
C LYS A 99 -8.32 -8.59 9.10
N TYR A 100 -8.93 -7.81 9.99
CA TYR A 100 -10.37 -7.69 10.11
C TYR A 100 -11.02 -7.20 8.81
N ASN A 101 -10.44 -6.17 8.17
CA ASN A 101 -10.93 -5.66 6.90
C ASN A 101 -10.74 -6.69 5.77
N ALA A 102 -9.63 -7.43 5.75
CA ALA A 102 -9.41 -8.51 4.78
C ALA A 102 -10.44 -9.63 4.91
N ASP A 103 -10.79 -10.02 6.13
CA ASP A 103 -11.84 -11.00 6.38
C ASP A 103 -13.23 -10.51 5.92
N LYS A 104 -13.52 -9.22 6.09
CA LYS A 104 -14.75 -8.59 5.55
C LYS A 104 -14.77 -8.62 4.03
N ILE A 105 -13.67 -8.22 3.39
CA ILE A 105 -13.50 -8.27 1.94
C ILE A 105 -13.73 -9.69 1.45
N ARG A 106 -13.08 -10.67 2.06
CA ARG A 106 -13.19 -12.08 1.66
C ARG A 106 -14.62 -12.61 1.74
N LYS A 107 -15.37 -12.20 2.76
CA LYS A 107 -16.80 -12.57 2.92
C LYS A 107 -17.71 -11.91 1.89
N ALA A 108 -17.39 -10.69 1.47
CA ALA A 108 -18.17 -9.94 0.49
C ALA A 108 -17.91 -10.42 -0.95
N LEU A 109 -16.71 -10.94 -1.23
CA LEU A 109 -16.38 -11.48 -2.54
C LEU A 109 -17.09 -12.83 -2.79
N PRO A 110 -17.44 -13.14 -4.06
CA PRO A 110 -17.98 -14.45 -4.41
C PRO A 110 -17.06 -15.60 -3.96
N LYS A 111 -17.64 -16.71 -3.52
CA LYS A 111 -16.88 -17.87 -3.01
C LYS A 111 -15.87 -18.43 -4.01
N ASN A 112 -16.19 -18.36 -5.31
CA ASN A 112 -15.34 -18.81 -6.41
C ASN A 112 -14.35 -17.74 -6.91
N PHE A 113 -14.38 -16.53 -6.36
CA PHE A 113 -13.45 -15.47 -6.71
C PHE A 113 -12.06 -15.78 -6.13
N LYS A 114 -11.06 -15.81 -7.01
CA LYS A 114 -9.68 -16.13 -6.64
C LYS A 114 -8.89 -14.83 -6.47
N CYS A 115 -8.44 -14.58 -5.24
CA CYS A 115 -7.66 -13.37 -4.89
C CYS A 115 -6.14 -13.60 -4.94
N TYR A 116 -5.65 -14.64 -5.64
CA TYR A 116 -4.23 -14.94 -5.68
C TYR A 116 -3.59 -14.58 -7.03
N VAL A 117 -2.32 -14.29 -6.98
CA VAL A 117 -1.43 -14.12 -8.12
C VAL A 117 -0.33 -15.18 -8.07
N LYS A 118 0.25 -15.50 -9.22
CA LYS A 118 1.37 -16.44 -9.29
C LYS A 118 2.65 -15.72 -8.90
N LEU A 119 3.20 -16.06 -7.75
CA LEU A 119 4.44 -15.46 -7.24
C LEU A 119 5.68 -16.19 -7.80
N LYS A 120 6.74 -15.42 -8.06
CA LYS A 120 8.09 -15.95 -8.27
C LYS A 120 8.66 -16.48 -6.95
N ASN A 121 9.60 -17.43 -7.04
CA ASN A 121 10.21 -18.05 -5.84
C ASN A 121 10.92 -17.04 -4.89
N ASN A 122 11.33 -15.90 -5.41
CA ASN A 122 12.02 -14.84 -4.68
C ASN A 122 11.14 -13.62 -4.40
N ALA A 123 9.83 -13.67 -4.66
CA ALA A 123 8.92 -12.53 -4.54
C ALA A 123 8.97 -11.87 -3.14
N ALA A 124 9.04 -12.66 -2.08
CA ALA A 124 9.15 -12.12 -0.72
C ALA A 124 10.43 -11.28 -0.53
N TYR A 125 11.55 -11.77 -1.06
CA TYR A 125 12.83 -11.05 -1.02
C TYR A 125 12.77 -9.77 -1.87
N GLU A 126 12.25 -9.85 -3.10
CA GLU A 126 12.12 -8.70 -3.99
C GLU A 126 11.27 -7.61 -3.35
N ILE A 127 10.10 -7.93 -2.80
CA ILE A 127 9.23 -6.98 -2.09
C ILE A 127 9.99 -6.30 -0.95
N MET A 128 10.63 -7.05 -0.06
CA MET A 128 11.37 -6.47 1.06
C MET A 128 12.55 -5.61 0.61
N SER A 129 13.28 -6.05 -0.41
CA SER A 129 14.39 -5.30 -0.99
C SER A 129 13.91 -3.97 -1.57
N ASN A 130 12.84 -3.98 -2.36
CA ASN A 130 12.28 -2.79 -2.99
C ASN A 130 11.82 -1.78 -1.93
N PHE A 131 11.03 -2.22 -0.94
CA PHE A 131 10.61 -1.33 0.14
C PHE A 131 11.78 -0.82 0.98
N SER A 132 12.80 -1.63 1.24
CA SER A 132 13.99 -1.21 1.96
C SER A 132 14.81 -0.18 1.18
N THR A 133 14.93 -0.35 -0.13
CA THR A 133 15.64 0.58 -1.02
C THR A 133 14.88 1.90 -1.12
N ASN A 134 13.58 1.85 -1.38
CA ASN A 134 12.74 3.05 -1.48
C ASN A 134 12.70 3.83 -0.15
N VAL A 135 12.69 3.13 0.99
CA VAL A 135 12.81 3.78 2.31
C VAL A 135 14.16 4.47 2.48
N LYS A 136 15.25 3.89 2.00
CA LYS A 136 16.58 4.54 2.04
C LYS A 136 16.60 5.76 1.12
N SER A 137 16.12 5.62 -0.09
CA SER A 137 16.05 6.73 -1.06
C SER A 137 15.18 7.87 -0.55
N ALA A 138 14.04 7.56 0.08
CA ALA A 138 13.20 8.58 0.70
C ALA A 138 13.88 9.31 1.86
N LYS A 139 14.85 8.70 2.55
CA LYS A 139 15.66 9.40 3.59
C LYS A 139 16.66 10.38 3.00
N ASP A 140 17.05 10.17 1.77
CA ASP A 140 18.03 11.00 1.06
C ASP A 140 17.36 12.15 0.28
N ILE A 141 16.02 12.18 0.21
CA ILE A 141 15.26 13.30 -0.37
C ILE A 141 15.47 14.53 0.52
N THR A 142 16.21 15.48 0.00
CA THR A 142 16.59 16.70 0.73
C THR A 142 16.00 17.97 0.14
N ASN A 143 15.42 17.89 -1.05
CA ASN A 143 14.85 19.02 -1.78
C ASN A 143 13.51 18.66 -2.44
N ILE A 144 12.81 19.69 -2.94
CA ILE A 144 11.49 19.57 -3.52
C ILE A 144 11.48 18.86 -4.88
N ASP A 145 12.58 19.04 -5.64
CA ASP A 145 12.66 18.47 -6.99
C ASP A 145 12.75 16.94 -6.88
N ASP A 146 13.47 16.41 -5.87
CA ASP A 146 13.49 14.98 -5.54
C ASP A 146 12.08 14.45 -5.20
N ILE A 147 11.29 15.24 -4.45
CA ILE A 147 9.90 14.88 -4.13
C ILE A 147 9.04 14.87 -5.40
N CYS A 148 9.18 15.89 -6.25
CA CYS A 148 8.42 15.99 -7.49
C CYS A 148 8.79 14.88 -8.48
N GLU A 149 10.06 14.50 -8.59
CA GLU A 149 10.50 13.40 -9.45
C GLU A 149 9.93 12.07 -8.98
N TYR A 150 9.91 11.83 -7.65
CA TYR A 150 9.39 10.59 -7.07
C TYR A 150 7.87 10.45 -7.14
N PHE A 151 7.13 11.57 -7.06
CA PHE A 151 5.67 11.57 -6.89
C PHE A 151 4.92 12.30 -7.99
N TYR A 152 5.60 12.61 -9.10
CA TYR A 152 5.05 13.39 -10.22
C TYR A 152 3.75 12.80 -10.79
N ASP A 153 3.63 11.48 -10.80
CA ASP A 153 2.49 10.77 -11.38
C ASP A 153 1.38 10.47 -10.35
N PHE A 154 1.51 10.98 -9.12
CA PHE A 154 0.54 10.68 -8.07
C PHE A 154 -0.49 11.80 -7.89
N PRO A 155 -1.79 11.46 -7.81
CA PRO A 155 -2.83 12.40 -7.42
C PRO A 155 -2.57 13.03 -6.06
N LEU A 156 -3.01 14.27 -5.87
CA LEU A 156 -2.83 15.04 -4.64
C LEU A 156 -3.28 14.29 -3.37
N GLN A 157 -4.35 13.49 -3.49
CA GLN A 157 -4.90 12.65 -2.42
C GLN A 157 -3.92 11.56 -1.96
N VAL A 158 -3.07 11.08 -2.85
CA VAL A 158 -2.02 10.10 -2.52
C VAL A 158 -0.89 10.76 -1.75
N LEU A 159 -0.58 12.03 -2.05
CA LEU A 159 0.43 12.78 -1.31
C LEU A 159 0.06 12.94 0.17
N GLU A 160 -1.22 13.08 0.50
CA GLU A 160 -1.67 13.14 1.89
C GLU A 160 -1.46 11.80 2.63
N ALA A 161 -1.67 10.68 1.96
CA ALA A 161 -1.38 9.35 2.51
C ALA A 161 0.13 9.08 2.59
N ILE A 162 0.90 9.63 1.64
CA ILE A 162 2.37 9.60 1.64
C ILE A 162 2.92 10.50 2.74
N GLU A 163 2.22 11.56 3.12
CA GLU A 163 2.64 12.44 4.22
C GLU A 163 2.94 11.68 5.50
N ASP A 164 2.06 10.76 5.88
CA ASP A 164 2.30 9.87 7.01
C ASP A 164 3.53 8.99 6.80
N TYR A 165 3.77 8.53 5.55
CA TYR A 165 4.91 7.71 5.19
C TYR A 165 6.22 8.50 5.24
N ILE A 166 6.26 9.65 4.59
CA ILE A 166 7.39 10.59 4.61
C ILE A 166 7.65 11.08 6.04
N ASN A 167 6.60 11.48 6.77
CA ASN A 167 6.68 11.97 8.15
C ASN A 167 7.32 10.97 9.11
N GLN A 168 7.15 9.68 8.89
CA GLN A 168 7.77 8.64 9.71
C GLN A 168 9.22 8.32 9.30
N GLN A 169 9.59 8.56 8.03
CA GLN A 169 10.94 8.32 7.54
C GLN A 169 11.90 9.48 7.84
N PHE A 170 11.40 10.71 7.75
CA PHE A 170 12.20 11.93 7.96
C PHE A 170 12.20 12.42 9.42
N ARG A 171 12.49 11.55 10.39
CA ARG A 171 12.60 11.96 11.80
C ARG A 171 13.61 13.08 12.06
N LYS A 172 14.55 13.30 11.14
CA LYS A 172 15.61 14.34 11.25
C LYS A 172 15.25 15.66 10.57
N VAL A 173 14.22 15.68 9.72
CA VAL A 173 13.75 16.92 9.09
C VAL A 173 12.76 17.59 10.03
N THR A 174 12.94 18.87 10.32
CA THR A 174 12.01 19.60 11.21
C THR A 174 10.60 19.58 10.62
N ILE A 175 9.59 19.52 11.48
CA ILE A 175 8.17 19.50 11.07
C ILE A 175 7.84 20.65 10.11
N GLN A 176 8.50 21.80 10.29
CA GLN A 176 8.31 23.00 9.49
C GLN A 176 8.85 22.83 8.05
N ASN A 177 10.02 22.22 7.89
CA ASN A 177 10.59 21.96 6.56
C ASN A 177 9.78 20.92 5.78
N ARG A 178 9.22 19.93 6.47
CA ARG A 178 8.35 18.92 5.83
C ARG A 178 7.06 19.52 5.30
N LYS A 179 6.38 20.36 6.10
CA LYS A 179 5.17 21.04 5.63
C LYS A 179 5.44 21.89 4.42
N TYR A 180 6.52 22.65 4.45
CA TYR A 180 6.93 23.48 3.34
C TYR A 180 7.18 22.67 2.06
N LEU A 181 7.95 21.59 2.15
CA LEU A 181 8.27 20.73 1.01
C LEU A 181 7.02 20.07 0.42
N LEU A 182 6.08 19.62 1.27
CA LEU A 182 4.84 19.01 0.81
C LEU A 182 3.87 20.02 0.20
N GLU A 183 3.76 21.23 0.76
CA GLU A 183 2.94 22.29 0.18
C GLU A 183 3.47 22.74 -1.18
N GLU A 184 4.79 22.86 -1.33
CA GLU A 184 5.38 23.20 -2.62
C GLU A 184 5.26 22.06 -3.64
N ALA A 185 5.38 20.78 -3.22
CA ALA A 185 5.15 19.65 -4.10
C ALA A 185 3.70 19.64 -4.60
N ARG A 186 2.71 19.87 -3.71
CA ARG A 186 1.30 20.01 -4.09
C ARG A 186 1.07 21.11 -5.13
N ASN A 187 1.75 22.24 -4.98
CA ASN A 187 1.60 23.37 -5.90
C ASN A 187 2.25 23.13 -7.28
N LYS A 188 3.16 22.17 -7.40
CA LYS A 188 3.83 21.81 -8.65
C LYS A 188 3.13 20.68 -9.42
N ILE A 189 2.26 19.91 -8.75
CA ILE A 189 1.49 18.84 -9.39
C ILE A 189 0.21 19.46 -9.96
N PRO A 190 -0.05 19.35 -11.27
CA PRO A 190 -1.30 19.83 -11.86
C PRO A 190 -2.48 19.00 -11.37
N ASP A 191 -3.63 19.66 -11.18
CA ASP A 191 -4.92 19.04 -10.81
C ASP A 191 -5.36 17.95 -11.80
#